data_6a0afa10341818d6aed9bb248224ed6b
#
_entry.id   6a0afa10341818d6aed9bb248224ed6b
#
_cell.length_a   1.000
_cell.length_b   1.000
_cell.length_c   1.000
_cell.angle_alpha   90.00
_cell.angle_beta   90.00
_cell.angle_gamma   90.00
#
_symmetry.space_group_name_H-M   'P 1'
#
loop_
_entity.id
_entity.type
_entity.pdbx_description
1 polymer ?
#
loop_
_entity_poly.entity_id
_entity_poly.type
_entity_poly.pdbx_seq_one_letter_code
_entity_poly.pdbx_strand_id
1 'polypeptide(L)'
;MSDTLSQAADVATIVAAAWPVLTATVIGSGVLGVSGGIAAAKIIVRKERRLLTNLKRPVAVIPARQGSMEHEARLLKDVEFFNIDQLASDPRSVDLVTKHRLVVLQYDADPKSHFWKTYEQLQSRQVPVIVYAKPGEISFKTDHMERIQRYSLHTLCNTPLRLLSDVTSIMTTYPESK
;
A
#
# COMPACT_ATOMS: atom_id res chain seq x y z
N MET A 1 12.94 6.74 -21.71
CA MET A 1 13.09 7.05 -20.26
C MET A 1 12.43 8.39 -19.85
N SER A 2 12.13 9.29 -20.77
CA SER A 2 11.45 10.58 -20.51
C SER A 2 9.94 10.47 -20.29
N ASP A 3 9.27 9.47 -20.87
CA ASP A 3 7.80 9.39 -20.83
C ASP A 3 7.22 8.89 -19.49
N THR A 4 7.98 8.11 -18.74
CA THR A 4 7.55 7.61 -17.43
C THR A 4 7.60 8.68 -16.32
N LEU A 5 8.51 9.66 -16.45
CA LEU A 5 8.58 10.79 -15.53
C LEU A 5 7.45 11.80 -15.76
N SER A 6 6.99 11.96 -17.02
CA SER A 6 5.85 12.79 -17.38
C SER A 6 4.54 12.25 -16.79
N GLN A 7 4.31 10.94 -16.86
CA GLN A 7 3.10 10.32 -16.30
C GLN A 7 3.03 10.38 -14.77
N ALA A 8 4.15 10.28 -14.08
CA ALA A 8 4.19 10.42 -12.63
C ALA A 8 3.90 11.86 -12.17
N ALA A 9 4.36 12.84 -12.96
CA ALA A 9 4.06 14.25 -12.71
C ALA A 9 2.57 14.57 -12.92
N ASP A 10 1.91 13.95 -13.89
CA ASP A 10 0.50 14.13 -14.17
C ASP A 10 -0.39 13.58 -13.03
N VAL A 11 -0.06 12.43 -12.45
CA VAL A 11 -0.80 11.87 -11.31
C VAL A 11 -0.66 12.75 -10.07
N ALA A 12 0.53 13.25 -9.79
CA ALA A 12 0.75 14.18 -8.67
C ALA A 12 -0.01 15.50 -8.88
N THR A 13 -0.11 15.97 -10.12
CA THR A 13 -0.84 17.18 -10.49
C THR A 13 -2.36 17.00 -10.37
N ILE A 14 -2.89 15.81 -10.71
CA ILE A 14 -4.32 15.47 -10.56
C ILE A 14 -4.71 15.41 -9.08
N VAL A 15 -3.88 14.83 -8.24
CA VAL A 15 -4.11 14.79 -6.78
C VAL A 15 -4.01 16.17 -6.17
N ALA A 16 -3.06 17.01 -6.60
CA ALA A 16 -2.92 18.39 -6.15
C ALA A 16 -4.01 19.32 -6.68
N ALA A 17 -4.52 19.09 -7.89
CA ALA A 17 -5.59 19.90 -8.49
C ALA A 17 -7.00 19.57 -7.95
N ALA A 18 -7.24 18.37 -7.44
CA ALA A 18 -8.48 18.01 -6.76
C ALA A 18 -8.63 18.69 -5.39
N TRP A 19 -7.54 19.11 -4.78
CA TRP A 19 -7.50 19.72 -3.45
C TRP A 19 -8.18 21.10 -3.34
N PRO A 20 -7.97 22.07 -4.27
CA PRO A 20 -8.60 23.39 -4.15
C PRO A 20 -10.09 23.42 -4.52
N VAL A 21 -10.61 22.47 -5.29
CA VAL A 21 -12.03 22.44 -5.68
C VAL A 21 -12.92 22.08 -4.50
N LEU A 22 -12.46 21.23 -3.58
CA LEU A 22 -13.19 20.89 -2.34
C LEU A 22 -13.23 22.06 -1.34
N THR A 23 -12.25 22.94 -1.35
CA THR A 23 -12.22 24.10 -0.45
C THR A 23 -13.05 25.28 -0.97
N ALA A 24 -13.17 25.46 -2.28
CA ALA A 24 -13.90 26.58 -2.89
C ALA A 24 -15.43 26.43 -2.79
N THR A 25 -15.94 25.20 -2.75
CA THR A 25 -17.40 24.94 -2.68
C THR A 25 -18.01 25.22 -1.29
N VAL A 26 -17.18 25.28 -0.25
CA VAL A 26 -17.62 25.53 1.14
C VAL A 26 -17.81 27.01 1.46
N ILE A 27 -17.19 27.93 0.67
CA ILE A 27 -17.18 29.37 0.96
C ILE A 27 -18.39 30.12 0.34
N GLY A 28 -19.14 29.48 -0.58
CA GLY A 28 -20.14 30.16 -1.42
C GLY A 28 -21.57 30.27 -0.92
N SER A 29 -21.96 29.64 0.18
CA SER A 29 -23.35 29.67 0.66
C SER A 29 -23.48 30.31 2.03
N GLY A 30 -23.76 31.59 2.01
CA GLY A 30 -23.93 32.44 3.18
C GLY A 30 -25.13 32.10 4.06
N VAL A 31 -24.92 32.32 5.34
CA VAL A 31 -25.84 32.70 6.45
C VAL A 31 -26.77 31.64 7.07
N LEU A 32 -27.16 30.55 6.43
CA LEU A 32 -28.01 29.52 7.08
C LEU A 32 -27.24 28.26 7.51
N GLY A 33 -25.92 28.28 7.44
CA GLY A 33 -25.09 27.09 7.55
C GLY A 33 -24.01 27.06 8.65
N VAL A 34 -23.94 28.03 9.58
CA VAL A 34 -22.81 28.07 10.52
C VAL A 34 -22.72 26.82 11.39
N SER A 35 -23.82 26.29 11.87
CA SER A 35 -23.85 25.03 12.62
C SER A 35 -23.61 23.79 11.73
N GLY A 36 -24.20 23.77 10.54
CA GLY A 36 -24.01 22.73 9.54
C GLY A 36 -22.59 22.74 8.95
N GLY A 37 -22.06 23.93 8.69
CA GLY A 37 -20.71 24.11 8.16
C GLY A 37 -19.61 23.62 9.13
N ILE A 38 -19.76 23.89 10.42
CA ILE A 38 -18.81 23.42 11.46
C ILE A 38 -18.86 21.88 11.59
N ALA A 39 -20.06 21.29 11.53
CA ALA A 39 -20.22 19.84 11.55
C ALA A 39 -19.60 19.17 10.32
N ALA A 40 -19.86 19.70 9.14
CA ALA A 40 -19.28 19.22 7.88
C ALA A 40 -17.75 19.38 7.88
N ALA A 41 -17.22 20.53 8.29
CA ALA A 41 -15.78 20.75 8.41
C ALA A 41 -15.13 19.78 9.41
N LYS A 42 -15.75 19.51 10.56
CA LYS A 42 -15.26 18.50 11.52
C LYS A 42 -15.23 17.09 10.92
N ILE A 43 -16.23 16.71 10.12
CA ILE A 43 -16.29 15.42 9.47
C ILE A 43 -15.16 15.30 8.42
N ILE A 44 -14.97 16.34 7.62
CA ILE A 44 -13.90 16.37 6.60
C ILE A 44 -12.53 16.29 7.26
N VAL A 45 -12.24 17.13 8.24
CA VAL A 45 -10.97 17.13 8.98
C VAL A 45 -10.72 15.79 9.67
N ARG A 46 -11.76 15.15 10.23
CA ARG A 46 -11.63 13.80 10.83
C ARG A 46 -11.29 12.75 9.77
N LYS A 47 -11.93 12.81 8.60
CA LYS A 47 -11.63 11.89 7.49
C LYS A 47 -10.20 12.09 6.98
N GLU A 48 -9.76 13.31 6.77
CA GLU A 48 -8.41 13.65 6.35
C GLU A 48 -7.35 13.20 7.36
N ARG A 49 -7.56 13.51 8.63
CA ARG A 49 -6.66 13.02 9.70
C ARG A 49 -6.58 11.50 9.73
N ARG A 50 -7.72 10.83 9.55
CA ARG A 50 -7.77 9.37 9.50
C ARG A 50 -6.99 8.81 8.32
N LEU A 51 -7.15 9.38 7.12
CA LEU A 51 -6.41 8.99 5.94
C LEU A 51 -4.91 9.17 6.14
N LEU A 52 -4.48 10.34 6.62
CA LEU A 52 -3.08 10.61 6.89
C LEU A 52 -2.50 9.69 7.98
N THR A 53 -3.27 9.41 9.03
CA THR A 53 -2.85 8.48 10.08
C THR A 53 -2.69 7.05 9.54
N ASN A 54 -3.59 6.62 8.67
CA ASN A 54 -3.51 5.30 8.05
C ASN A 54 -2.29 5.20 7.11
N LEU A 55 -2.06 6.21 6.29
CA LEU A 55 -0.93 6.25 5.36
C LEU A 55 0.44 6.23 6.08
N LYS A 56 0.52 6.82 7.27
CA LYS A 56 1.74 6.82 8.10
C LYS A 56 2.00 5.51 8.86
N ARG A 57 1.08 4.55 8.80
CA ARG A 57 1.31 3.25 9.44
C ARG A 57 2.42 2.49 8.72
N PRO A 58 3.23 1.74 9.46
CA PRO A 58 4.36 1.05 8.86
C PRO A 58 3.91 -0.03 7.86
N VAL A 59 4.57 -0.04 6.72
CA VAL A 59 4.47 -1.07 5.67
C VAL A 59 5.78 -1.83 5.64
N ALA A 60 5.73 -3.14 5.77
CA ALA A 60 6.92 -3.99 5.66
C ALA A 60 7.17 -4.37 4.20
N VAL A 61 8.42 -4.29 3.76
CA VAL A 61 8.87 -4.82 2.47
C VAL A 61 9.84 -5.95 2.74
N ILE A 62 9.48 -7.16 2.32
CA ILE A 62 10.29 -8.38 2.47
C ILE A 62 10.74 -8.83 1.08
N PRO A 63 12.01 -8.60 0.72
CA PRO A 63 12.56 -9.08 -0.54
C PRO A 63 12.77 -10.59 -0.51
N ALA A 64 12.73 -11.26 -1.66
CA ALA A 64 13.07 -12.68 -1.77
C ALA A 64 14.56 -12.92 -1.54
N ARG A 65 15.39 -11.99 -2.02
CA ARG A 65 16.85 -11.98 -1.85
C ARG A 65 17.30 -10.59 -1.46
N GLN A 66 18.38 -10.50 -0.72
CA GLN A 66 18.95 -9.21 -0.36
C GLN A 66 19.20 -8.35 -1.61
N GLY A 67 18.72 -7.13 -1.59
CA GLY A 67 18.86 -6.17 -2.69
C GLY A 67 17.87 -6.30 -3.84
N SER A 68 17.03 -7.34 -3.87
CA SER A 68 16.16 -7.61 -5.04
C SER A 68 14.97 -6.66 -5.21
N MET A 69 14.59 -5.89 -4.18
CA MET A 69 13.49 -4.91 -4.20
C MET A 69 13.95 -3.49 -3.82
N GLU A 70 15.21 -3.16 -4.02
CA GLU A 70 15.72 -1.83 -3.63
C GLU A 70 15.05 -0.70 -4.42
N HIS A 71 14.78 -0.91 -5.71
CA HIS A 71 14.12 0.08 -6.56
C HIS A 71 12.67 0.32 -6.10
N GLU A 72 11.91 -0.73 -5.89
CA GLU A 72 10.52 -0.69 -5.44
C GLU A 72 10.41 -0.08 -4.04
N ALA A 73 11.30 -0.48 -3.14
CA ALA A 73 11.33 0.07 -1.79
C ALA A 73 11.73 1.55 -1.76
N ARG A 74 12.66 1.97 -2.64
CA ARG A 74 13.01 3.38 -2.79
C ARG A 74 11.83 4.17 -3.33
N LEU A 75 11.17 3.68 -4.38
CA LEU A 75 9.99 4.32 -4.95
C LEU A 75 8.87 4.52 -3.92
N LEU A 76 8.64 3.54 -3.04
CA LEU A 76 7.68 3.67 -1.95
C LEU A 76 8.16 4.67 -0.88
N LYS A 77 9.47 4.72 -0.57
CA LYS A 77 10.05 5.67 0.40
C LYS A 77 10.05 7.11 -0.09
N ASP A 78 10.18 7.32 -1.40
CA ASP A 78 10.15 8.66 -2.01
C ASP A 78 8.76 9.31 -1.87
N VAL A 79 7.75 8.54 -1.52
CA VAL A 79 6.43 9.05 -1.15
C VAL A 79 6.44 9.43 0.34
N GLU A 80 6.53 10.73 0.65
CA GLU A 80 6.75 11.29 1.98
C GLU A 80 5.81 10.81 3.10
N PHE A 81 4.62 10.33 2.74
CA PHE A 81 3.62 9.90 3.72
C PHE A 81 3.65 8.40 4.02
N PHE A 82 4.48 7.60 3.34
CA PHE A 82 4.63 6.19 3.67
C PHE A 82 5.76 5.96 4.66
N ASN A 83 5.50 5.12 5.64
CA ASN A 83 6.51 4.62 6.56
C ASN A 83 6.91 3.20 6.13
N ILE A 84 8.03 3.08 5.40
CA ILE A 84 8.48 1.83 4.78
C ILE A 84 9.65 1.22 5.56
N ASP A 85 9.41 0.04 6.10
CA ASP A 85 10.42 -0.79 6.76
C ASP A 85 10.87 -1.92 5.83
N GLN A 86 12.15 -1.93 5.46
CA GLN A 86 12.75 -3.05 4.76
C GLN A 86 13.20 -4.11 5.77
N LEU A 87 12.58 -5.28 5.69
CA LEU A 87 12.93 -6.42 6.55
C LEU A 87 13.80 -7.42 5.78
N ALA A 88 14.61 -8.18 6.51
CA ALA A 88 15.40 -9.24 5.90
C ALA A 88 14.51 -10.37 5.37
N SER A 89 14.97 -11.10 4.36
CA SER A 89 14.34 -12.33 3.87
C SER A 89 14.58 -13.50 4.85
N ASP A 90 14.05 -13.38 6.07
CA ASP A 90 14.18 -14.37 7.14
C ASP A 90 12.79 -14.66 7.72
N PRO A 91 12.43 -15.92 8.00
CA PRO A 91 11.18 -16.24 8.69
C PRO A 91 10.98 -15.53 10.03
N ARG A 92 12.05 -15.14 10.71
CA ARG A 92 12.01 -14.34 11.93
C ARG A 92 11.48 -12.92 11.70
N SER A 93 11.61 -12.40 10.49
CA SER A 93 11.07 -11.09 10.10
C SER A 93 9.55 -11.03 10.27
N VAL A 94 8.85 -12.16 10.22
CA VAL A 94 7.40 -12.22 10.43
C VAL A 94 7.01 -11.85 11.87
N ASP A 95 7.87 -12.06 12.84
CA ASP A 95 7.59 -11.64 14.22
C ASP A 95 7.69 -10.12 14.36
N LEU A 96 8.50 -9.48 13.53
CA LEU A 96 8.60 -8.01 13.45
C LEU A 96 7.39 -7.39 12.72
N VAL A 97 6.71 -8.16 11.88
CA VAL A 97 5.56 -7.71 11.08
C VAL A 97 4.32 -7.40 11.92
N THR A 98 4.24 -7.83 13.17
CA THR A 98 3.08 -7.55 14.04
C THR A 98 2.74 -6.07 14.19
N LYS A 99 3.72 -5.18 13.96
CA LYS A 99 3.56 -3.73 14.00
C LYS A 99 3.11 -3.14 12.66
N HIS A 100 3.20 -3.92 11.57
CA HIS A 100 2.94 -3.46 10.22
C HIS A 100 1.50 -3.72 9.81
N ARG A 101 0.94 -2.79 9.06
CA ARG A 101 -0.45 -2.86 8.58
C ARG A 101 -0.56 -3.62 7.27
N LEU A 102 0.50 -3.64 6.51
CA LEU A 102 0.58 -4.21 5.18
C LEU A 102 1.98 -4.78 4.98
N VAL A 103 2.07 -5.90 4.30
CA VAL A 103 3.33 -6.51 3.92
C VAL A 103 3.41 -6.60 2.40
N VAL A 104 4.48 -6.09 1.84
CA VAL A 104 4.89 -6.34 0.46
C VAL A 104 5.90 -7.47 0.48
N LEU A 105 5.52 -8.62 -0.04
CA LEU A 105 6.33 -9.84 -0.08
C LEU A 105 6.71 -10.15 -1.52
N GLN A 106 8.00 -10.19 -1.81
CA GLN A 106 8.46 -10.59 -3.13
C GLN A 106 8.29 -12.09 -3.33
N TYR A 107 7.67 -12.45 -4.46
CA TYR A 107 7.54 -13.83 -4.88
C TYR A 107 8.89 -14.44 -5.24
N ASP A 108 9.09 -15.70 -4.87
CA ASP A 108 10.20 -16.53 -5.32
C ASP A 108 9.71 -17.96 -5.54
N ALA A 109 9.93 -18.47 -6.74
CA ALA A 109 9.54 -19.82 -7.14
C ALA A 109 10.47 -20.90 -6.56
N ASP A 110 11.65 -20.53 -6.04
CA ASP A 110 12.62 -21.47 -5.48
C ASP A 110 12.03 -22.19 -4.27
N PRO A 111 11.92 -23.55 -4.28
CA PRO A 111 11.41 -24.30 -3.13
C PRO A 111 12.23 -24.10 -1.84
N LYS A 112 13.50 -23.70 -1.97
CA LYS A 112 14.38 -23.40 -0.83
C LYS A 112 14.20 -21.99 -0.29
N SER A 113 13.44 -21.15 -0.99
CA SER A 113 13.15 -19.79 -0.54
C SER A 113 12.24 -19.81 0.69
N HIS A 114 12.29 -18.74 1.45
CA HIS A 114 11.41 -18.57 2.61
C HIS A 114 10.03 -18.03 2.25
N PHE A 115 9.74 -17.80 0.95
CA PHE A 115 8.50 -17.17 0.49
C PHE A 115 7.25 -17.87 1.06
N TRP A 116 7.09 -19.16 0.81
CA TRP A 116 5.88 -19.89 1.21
C TRP A 116 5.71 -19.94 2.73
N LYS A 117 6.80 -20.17 3.46
CA LYS A 117 6.75 -20.19 4.92
C LYS A 117 6.34 -18.83 5.48
N THR A 118 6.90 -17.75 4.94
CA THR A 118 6.55 -16.38 5.31
C THR A 118 5.10 -16.07 4.96
N TYR A 119 4.67 -16.43 3.75
CA TYR A 119 3.31 -16.21 3.28
C TYR A 119 2.25 -16.90 4.16
N GLU A 120 2.46 -18.18 4.51
CA GLU A 120 1.58 -18.94 5.40
C GLU A 120 1.52 -18.37 6.82
N GLN A 121 2.63 -17.89 7.34
CA GLN A 121 2.66 -17.21 8.62
C GLN A 121 1.89 -15.88 8.59
N LEU A 122 1.98 -15.11 7.51
CA LEU A 122 1.19 -13.89 7.32
C LEU A 122 -0.30 -14.20 7.19
N GLN A 123 -0.64 -15.25 6.47
CA GLN A 123 -2.01 -15.74 6.34
C GLN A 123 -2.60 -16.16 7.69
N SER A 124 -1.86 -16.90 8.50
CA SER A 124 -2.31 -17.34 9.84
C SER A 124 -2.56 -16.17 10.79
N ARG A 125 -1.83 -15.06 10.61
CA ARG A 125 -1.98 -13.82 11.38
C ARG A 125 -2.97 -12.83 10.78
N GLN A 126 -3.59 -13.17 9.65
CA GLN A 126 -4.54 -12.32 8.92
C GLN A 126 -3.95 -10.93 8.53
N VAL A 127 -2.68 -10.89 8.18
CA VAL A 127 -2.00 -9.67 7.76
C VAL A 127 -2.19 -9.48 6.24
N PRO A 128 -2.68 -8.32 5.76
CA PRO A 128 -2.77 -8.05 4.34
C PRO A 128 -1.42 -8.15 3.64
N VAL A 129 -1.39 -8.83 2.49
CA VAL A 129 -0.16 -9.08 1.75
C VAL A 129 -0.30 -8.64 0.30
N ILE A 130 0.64 -7.86 -0.18
CA ILE A 130 0.86 -7.65 -1.60
C ILE A 130 1.98 -8.59 -2.03
N VAL A 131 1.66 -9.56 -2.86
CA VAL A 131 2.66 -10.43 -3.48
C VAL A 131 3.19 -9.72 -4.73
N TYR A 132 4.45 -9.30 -4.67
CA TYR A 132 5.13 -8.68 -5.79
C TYR A 132 5.89 -9.74 -6.58
N ALA A 133 5.51 -9.95 -7.84
CA ALA A 133 6.17 -10.86 -8.75
C ALA A 133 6.48 -10.14 -10.06
N LYS A 134 7.69 -10.28 -10.58
CA LYS A 134 8.03 -9.70 -11.89
C LYS A 134 7.16 -10.33 -12.98
N PRO A 135 6.93 -9.61 -14.09
CA PRO A 135 6.18 -10.16 -15.21
C PRO A 135 6.75 -11.50 -15.67
N GLY A 136 5.89 -12.53 -15.74
CA GLY A 136 6.27 -13.89 -16.15
C GLY A 136 6.80 -14.81 -15.04
N GLU A 137 7.06 -14.33 -13.82
CA GLU A 137 7.50 -15.19 -12.71
C GLU A 137 6.38 -16.11 -12.20
N ILE A 138 5.13 -15.66 -12.21
CA ILE A 138 3.98 -16.48 -11.84
C ILE A 138 3.14 -16.76 -13.09
N SER A 139 3.00 -18.04 -13.43
CA SER A 139 2.04 -18.47 -14.44
C SER A 139 0.65 -18.64 -13.83
N PHE A 140 -0.39 -18.16 -14.50
CA PHE A 140 -1.79 -18.30 -14.06
C PHE A 140 -2.28 -19.75 -13.95
N LYS A 141 -1.55 -20.70 -14.52
CA LYS A 141 -1.90 -22.13 -14.54
C LYS A 141 -1.12 -22.96 -13.52
N THR A 142 -0.44 -22.33 -12.56
CA THR A 142 0.37 -23.05 -11.57
C THR A 142 -0.37 -23.18 -10.24
N ASP A 143 -0.09 -24.28 -9.53
CA ASP A 143 -0.56 -24.50 -8.15
C ASP A 143 -0.21 -23.33 -7.21
N HIS A 144 0.86 -22.58 -7.55
CA HIS A 144 1.30 -21.41 -6.81
C HIS A 144 0.26 -20.29 -6.86
N MET A 145 -0.35 -20.05 -8.04
CA MET A 145 -1.40 -19.04 -8.17
C MET A 145 -2.62 -19.41 -7.34
N GLU A 146 -3.07 -20.67 -7.44
CA GLU A 146 -4.21 -21.14 -6.65
C GLU A 146 -3.95 -21.01 -5.15
N ARG A 147 -2.72 -21.33 -4.71
CA ARG A 147 -2.33 -21.23 -3.31
C ARG A 147 -2.35 -19.78 -2.81
N ILE A 148 -1.89 -18.83 -3.64
CA ILE A 148 -1.94 -17.40 -3.33
C ILE A 148 -3.41 -16.95 -3.26
N GLN A 149 -4.25 -17.33 -4.20
CA GLN A 149 -5.66 -16.93 -4.28
C GLN A 149 -6.54 -17.44 -3.13
N ARG A 150 -6.13 -18.48 -2.44
CA ARG A 150 -6.87 -18.99 -1.26
C ARG A 150 -6.88 -18.01 -0.09
N TYR A 151 -5.96 -17.07 -0.05
CA TYR A 151 -5.93 -16.07 1.00
C TYR A 151 -6.70 -14.81 0.59
N SER A 152 -7.79 -14.49 1.28
CA SER A 152 -8.69 -13.38 0.94
C SER A 152 -8.07 -11.98 1.07
N LEU A 153 -7.02 -11.83 1.89
CA LEU A 153 -6.33 -10.54 2.11
C LEU A 153 -5.04 -10.43 1.30
N HIS A 154 -5.02 -10.99 0.09
CA HIS A 154 -3.90 -10.87 -0.82
C HIS A 154 -4.21 -9.95 -2.00
N THR A 155 -3.16 -9.36 -2.54
CA THR A 155 -3.17 -8.65 -3.84
C THR A 155 -1.93 -9.08 -4.60
N LEU A 156 -2.06 -9.31 -5.90
CA LEU A 156 -0.94 -9.63 -6.78
C LEU A 156 -0.53 -8.41 -7.58
N CYS A 157 0.75 -8.06 -7.52
CA CYS A 157 1.33 -6.91 -8.19
C CYS A 157 2.55 -7.33 -9.01
N ASN A 158 2.72 -6.76 -10.20
CA ASN A 158 3.80 -7.12 -11.12
C ASN A 158 4.59 -5.93 -11.67
N THR A 159 4.23 -4.72 -11.30
CA THR A 159 4.95 -3.51 -11.70
C THR A 159 5.10 -2.54 -10.53
N PRO A 160 6.18 -1.73 -10.49
CA PRO A 160 6.39 -0.76 -9.43
C PRO A 160 5.26 0.27 -9.29
N LEU A 161 4.69 0.73 -10.41
CA LEU A 161 3.60 1.70 -10.41
C LEU A 161 2.31 1.11 -9.83
N ARG A 162 2.00 -0.13 -10.19
CA ARG A 162 0.86 -0.85 -9.61
C ARG A 162 1.07 -1.10 -8.13
N LEU A 163 2.30 -1.43 -7.71
CA LEU A 163 2.65 -1.58 -6.30
C LEU A 163 2.32 -0.31 -5.50
N LEU A 164 2.71 0.86 -6.01
CA LEU A 164 2.40 2.14 -5.38
C LEU A 164 0.88 2.37 -5.27
N SER A 165 0.13 2.09 -6.33
CA SER A 165 -1.32 2.21 -6.36
C SER A 165 -2.00 1.26 -5.36
N ASP A 166 -1.57 -0.01 -5.33
CA ASP A 166 -2.15 -1.03 -4.45
C ASP A 166 -1.85 -0.73 -2.97
N VAL A 167 -0.61 -0.31 -2.64
CA VAL A 167 -0.26 0.14 -1.28
C VAL A 167 -1.14 1.32 -0.87
N THR A 168 -1.27 2.34 -1.72
CA THR A 168 -2.11 3.53 -1.45
C THR A 168 -3.57 3.11 -1.21
N SER A 169 -4.13 2.30 -2.09
CA SER A 169 -5.52 1.84 -2.01
C SER A 169 -5.79 1.07 -0.71
N ILE A 170 -4.95 0.11 -0.37
CA ILE A 170 -5.10 -0.69 0.83
C ILE A 170 -4.95 0.19 2.09
N MET A 171 -3.92 1.04 2.15
CA MET A 171 -3.69 1.89 3.31
C MET A 171 -4.80 2.92 3.54
N THR A 172 -5.45 3.40 2.48
CA THR A 172 -6.56 4.36 2.59
C THR A 172 -7.89 3.71 2.95
N THR A 173 -8.13 2.47 2.51
CA THR A 173 -9.40 1.76 2.70
C THR A 173 -9.48 0.94 3.98
N TYR A 174 -8.34 0.61 4.59
CA TYR A 174 -8.31 -0.27 5.76
C TYR A 174 -9.04 0.35 6.95
N PRO A 175 -9.97 -0.36 7.57
CA PRO A 175 -10.68 0.13 8.75
C PRO A 175 -9.72 0.30 9.93
N GLU A 176 -10.00 1.26 10.81
CA GLU A 176 -9.30 1.35 12.09
C GLU A 176 -9.56 0.06 12.89
N SER A 177 -8.49 -0.58 13.35
CA SER A 177 -8.65 -1.58 14.42
C SER A 177 -9.18 -0.86 15.66
N LYS A 178 -10.32 -1.29 16.11
CA LYS A 178 -10.88 -0.90 17.41
C LYS A 178 -9.94 -1.33 18.52
#